data_1c7c944ed1734d87fc9021c804ecf2b2
#
_entry.id   1c7c944ed1734d87fc9021c804ecf2b2
#
_cell.length_a   1.000
_cell.length_b   1.000
_cell.length_c   1.000
_cell.angle_alpha   90.00
_cell.angle_beta   90.00
_cell.angle_gamma   90.00
#
_symmetry.space_group_name_H-M   'P 1'
#
loop_
_entity.id
_entity.type
_entity.pdbx_description
1 polymer ?
#
loop_
_entity_poly.entity_id
_entity_poly.type
_entity_poly.pdbx_seq_one_letter_code
_entity_poly.pdbx_strand_id
1 'polypeptide(L)'
;DRESFSNLNIVFLVFITGCMAIGFVGGSVGANKWAVASIVPLLQGWGETMSVVCAYAAGVVINFLLTPLAATAAFTPAFGELGTAMNVNPLPLFYAFNFGLDQYIFPYEAVYFLYIFITERVLLRHIVTALAIRMLIVGIFVVVLAVPYWNGIGLM
;
A
#
# COMPACT_ATOMS: atom_id res chain seq x y z
N ASP A 1 6.06 -22.55 -25.00
CA ASP A 1 5.83 -22.29 -26.44
C ASP A 1 6.52 -21.01 -26.88
N ARG A 2 7.14 -20.98 -28.09
CA ARG A 2 7.83 -19.81 -28.64
C ARG A 2 6.90 -18.57 -28.76
N GLU A 3 5.64 -18.77 -29.03
CA GLU A 3 4.64 -17.69 -29.09
C GLU A 3 4.36 -17.07 -27.72
N SER A 4 4.36 -17.84 -26.65
CA SER A 4 4.20 -17.31 -25.29
C SER A 4 5.36 -16.42 -24.87
N PHE A 5 6.59 -16.72 -25.34
CA PHE A 5 7.77 -15.91 -25.08
C PHE A 5 7.78 -14.61 -25.89
N SER A 6 7.25 -14.61 -27.12
CA SER A 6 7.18 -13.40 -27.96
C SER A 6 6.18 -12.36 -27.44
N ASN A 7 5.22 -12.78 -26.63
CA ASN A 7 4.19 -11.92 -26.01
C ASN A 7 4.58 -11.42 -24.60
N LEU A 8 5.76 -11.80 -24.09
CA LEU A 8 6.25 -11.31 -22.80
C LEU A 8 6.65 -9.84 -22.90
N ASN A 9 6.02 -9.00 -22.11
CA ASN A 9 6.41 -7.61 -21.97
C ASN A 9 7.69 -7.51 -21.12
N ILE A 10 8.86 -7.56 -21.79
CA ILE A 10 10.17 -7.51 -21.15
C ILE A 10 10.33 -6.23 -20.30
N VAL A 11 9.78 -5.10 -20.77
CA VAL A 11 9.83 -3.83 -20.04
C VAL A 11 9.11 -3.95 -18.71
N PHE A 12 7.96 -4.63 -18.69
CA PHE A 12 7.20 -4.88 -17.46
C PHE A 12 7.96 -5.81 -16.50
N LEU A 13 8.63 -6.85 -17.00
CA LEU A 13 9.46 -7.73 -16.18
C LEU A 13 10.64 -7.00 -15.55
N VAL A 14 11.33 -6.16 -16.33
CA VAL A 14 12.44 -5.32 -15.83
C VAL A 14 11.94 -4.34 -14.78
N PHE A 15 10.76 -3.73 -15.00
CA PHE A 15 10.14 -2.84 -14.01
C PHE A 15 9.84 -3.55 -12.69
N ILE A 16 9.18 -4.72 -12.72
CA ILE A 16 8.91 -5.52 -11.50
C ILE A 16 10.21 -5.89 -10.79
N THR A 17 11.21 -6.37 -11.54
CA THR A 17 12.51 -6.74 -10.98
C THR A 17 13.18 -5.55 -10.31
N GLY A 18 13.11 -4.36 -10.92
CA GLY A 18 13.61 -3.11 -10.34
C GLY A 18 12.90 -2.76 -9.03
N CYS A 19 11.57 -2.87 -8.98
CA CYS A 19 10.80 -2.63 -7.76
C CYS A 19 11.20 -3.59 -6.62
N MET A 20 11.36 -4.88 -6.93
CA MET A 20 11.81 -5.88 -5.96
C MET A 20 13.25 -5.62 -5.49
N ALA A 21 14.13 -5.21 -6.41
CA ALA A 21 15.52 -4.87 -6.08
C ALA A 21 15.61 -3.69 -5.10
N ILE A 22 14.75 -2.67 -5.23
CA ILE A 22 14.68 -1.54 -4.29
C ILE A 22 14.34 -2.03 -2.89
N GLY A 23 13.33 -2.91 -2.74
CA GLY A 23 12.96 -3.50 -1.46
C GLY A 23 14.09 -4.32 -0.85
N PHE A 24 14.78 -5.12 -1.67
CA PHE A 24 15.91 -5.95 -1.24
C PHE A 24 17.11 -5.12 -0.78
N VAL A 25 17.47 -4.11 -1.57
CA VAL A 25 18.56 -3.18 -1.21
C VAL A 25 18.20 -2.40 0.05
N GLY A 26 16.96 -1.91 0.18
CA GLY A 26 16.48 -1.25 1.40
C GLY A 26 16.65 -2.11 2.64
N GLY A 27 16.33 -3.42 2.54
CA GLY A 27 16.59 -4.38 3.62
C GLY A 27 18.07 -4.56 3.92
N SER A 28 18.91 -4.71 2.90
CA SER A 28 20.35 -4.95 3.06
C SER A 28 21.12 -3.77 3.68
N VAL A 29 20.70 -2.54 3.42
CA VAL A 29 21.28 -1.33 4.03
C VAL A 29 20.65 -0.97 5.38
N GLY A 30 19.71 -1.77 5.88
CA GLY A 30 19.05 -1.55 7.16
C GLY A 30 17.98 -0.45 7.16
N ALA A 31 17.55 0.03 5.99
CA ALA A 31 16.52 1.06 5.89
C ALA A 31 15.19 0.59 6.53
N ASN A 32 14.84 -0.69 6.40
CA ASN A 32 13.66 -1.27 7.02
C ASN A 32 13.74 -1.18 8.55
N LYS A 33 14.90 -1.54 9.15
CA LYS A 33 15.13 -1.46 10.60
C LYS A 33 15.04 -0.04 11.11
N TRP A 34 15.61 0.90 10.37
CA TRP A 34 15.51 2.32 10.70
C TRP A 34 14.06 2.81 10.66
N ALA A 35 13.30 2.46 9.62
CA ALA A 35 11.90 2.81 9.49
C ALA A 35 11.06 2.22 10.65
N VAL A 36 11.26 0.93 10.98
CA VAL A 36 10.59 0.26 12.09
C VAL A 36 10.94 0.93 13.42
N ALA A 37 12.22 1.20 13.68
CA ALA A 37 12.66 1.87 14.91
C ALA A 37 12.06 3.28 15.05
N SER A 38 11.76 3.96 13.96
CA SER A 38 11.12 5.28 13.96
C SER A 38 9.60 5.20 14.16
N ILE A 39 8.96 4.14 13.65
CA ILE A 39 7.49 3.98 13.65
C ILE A 39 7.00 3.33 14.96
N VAL A 40 7.70 2.31 15.47
CA VAL A 40 7.29 1.57 16.68
C VAL A 40 6.99 2.50 17.87
N PRO A 41 7.85 3.47 18.22
CA PRO A 41 7.58 4.36 19.35
C PRO A 41 6.30 5.21 19.15
N LEU A 42 5.95 5.52 17.91
CA LEU A 42 4.74 6.29 17.59
C LEU A 42 3.47 5.45 17.73
N LEU A 43 3.58 4.14 17.49
CA LEU A 43 2.44 3.21 17.58
C LEU A 43 2.30 2.56 18.98
N GLN A 44 3.35 2.58 19.78
CA GLN A 44 3.33 2.04 21.15
C GLN A 44 2.25 2.73 22.00
N GLY A 45 1.35 1.92 22.55
CA GLY A 45 0.25 2.40 23.39
C GLY A 45 -1.05 2.74 22.67
N TRP A 46 -1.08 2.69 21.33
CA TRP A 46 -2.29 3.03 20.57
C TRP A 46 -3.23 1.84 20.32
N GLY A 47 -2.79 0.64 20.63
CA GLY A 47 -3.53 -0.60 20.37
C GLY A 47 -3.49 -1.03 18.88
N GLU A 48 -3.86 -2.28 18.65
CA GLU A 48 -3.74 -2.91 17.31
C GLU A 48 -4.62 -2.23 16.26
N THR A 49 -5.86 -1.87 16.61
CA THR A 49 -6.80 -1.19 15.70
C THR A 49 -6.24 0.13 15.18
N MET A 50 -5.65 0.95 16.07
CA MET A 50 -5.07 2.23 15.66
C MET A 50 -3.82 2.03 14.79
N SER A 51 -3.03 1.00 15.07
CA SER A 51 -1.88 0.62 14.23
C SER A 51 -2.32 0.25 12.80
N VAL A 52 -3.45 -0.45 12.67
CA VAL A 52 -4.08 -0.75 11.36
C VAL A 52 -4.51 0.53 10.64
N VAL A 53 -5.15 1.47 11.34
CA VAL A 53 -5.55 2.77 10.76
C VAL A 53 -4.33 3.56 10.30
N CYS A 54 -3.27 3.58 11.09
CA CYS A 54 -2.02 4.23 10.72
C CYS A 54 -1.36 3.57 9.51
N ALA A 55 -1.39 2.24 9.43
CA ALA A 55 -0.88 1.52 8.26
C ALA A 55 -1.67 1.86 6.99
N TYR A 56 -3.01 1.94 7.07
CA TYR A 56 -3.86 2.40 5.97
C TYR A 56 -3.50 3.83 5.53
N ALA A 57 -3.42 4.76 6.48
CA ALA A 57 -3.08 6.15 6.20
C ALA A 57 -1.67 6.29 5.58
N ALA A 58 -0.71 5.51 6.07
CA ALA A 58 0.64 5.46 5.50
C ALA A 58 0.61 4.96 4.05
N GLY A 59 -0.20 3.95 3.74
CA GLY A 59 -0.40 3.48 2.37
C GLY A 59 -0.91 4.58 1.45
N VAL A 60 -1.93 5.32 1.88
CA VAL A 60 -2.47 6.48 1.13
C VAL A 60 -1.38 7.51 0.85
N VAL A 61 -0.60 7.89 1.87
CA VAL A 61 0.47 8.90 1.71
C VAL A 61 1.57 8.41 0.78
N ILE A 62 1.99 7.15 0.93
CA ILE A 62 3.07 6.59 0.12
C ILE A 62 2.66 6.43 -1.35
N ASN A 63 1.37 6.20 -1.62
CA ASN A 63 0.86 6.11 -2.99
C ASN A 63 1.09 7.38 -3.81
N PHE A 64 1.18 8.55 -3.18
CA PHE A 64 1.54 9.79 -3.88
C PHE A 64 3.00 9.80 -4.39
N LEU A 65 3.88 9.01 -3.78
CA LEU A 65 5.31 9.00 -4.05
C LEU A 65 5.74 7.81 -4.89
N LEU A 66 5.09 6.67 -4.69
CA LEU A 66 5.45 5.38 -5.30
C LEU A 66 4.20 4.73 -5.88
N THR A 67 4.38 4.00 -6.97
CA THR A 67 3.30 3.14 -7.48
C THR A 67 2.98 2.02 -6.46
N PRO A 68 1.73 1.55 -6.38
CA PRO A 68 1.34 0.49 -5.43
C PRO A 68 2.24 -0.74 -5.49
N LEU A 69 2.64 -1.16 -6.70
CA LEU A 69 3.52 -2.32 -6.89
C LEU A 69 4.92 -2.08 -6.30
N ALA A 70 5.51 -0.91 -6.56
CA ALA A 70 6.83 -0.54 -6.04
C ALA A 70 6.78 -0.40 -4.50
N ALA A 71 5.76 0.26 -3.98
CA ALA A 71 5.58 0.42 -2.54
C ALA A 71 5.38 -0.92 -1.82
N THR A 72 4.51 -1.80 -2.35
CA THR A 72 4.30 -3.14 -1.79
C THR A 72 5.63 -3.91 -1.75
N ALA A 73 6.38 -3.95 -2.86
CA ALA A 73 7.65 -4.66 -2.92
C ALA A 73 8.69 -4.09 -1.94
N ALA A 74 8.76 -2.76 -1.81
CA ALA A 74 9.72 -2.08 -0.94
C ALA A 74 9.39 -2.24 0.54
N PHE A 75 8.11 -2.16 0.94
CA PHE A 75 7.71 -2.12 2.34
C PHE A 75 7.30 -3.47 2.93
N THR A 76 7.03 -4.51 2.12
CA THR A 76 6.68 -5.85 2.63
C THR A 76 7.66 -6.37 3.69
N PRO A 77 8.99 -6.31 3.51
CA PRO A 77 9.93 -6.77 4.53
C PRO A 77 9.83 -5.98 5.84
N ALA A 78 9.58 -4.66 5.75
CA ALA A 78 9.45 -3.80 6.92
C ALA A 78 8.24 -4.16 7.79
N PHE A 79 7.13 -4.60 7.19
CA PHE A 79 5.96 -5.07 7.95
C PHE A 79 6.23 -6.34 8.73
N GLY A 80 7.04 -7.27 8.20
CA GLY A 80 7.50 -8.45 8.94
C GLY A 80 8.31 -8.07 10.18
N GLU A 81 9.25 -7.15 10.04
CA GLU A 81 10.07 -6.63 11.15
C GLU A 81 9.22 -5.84 12.17
N LEU A 82 8.24 -5.04 11.67
CA LEU A 82 7.34 -4.27 12.52
C LEU A 82 6.46 -5.19 13.39
N GLY A 83 5.88 -6.23 12.79
CA GLY A 83 5.09 -7.23 13.52
C GLY A 83 5.90 -7.90 14.62
N THR A 84 7.13 -8.30 14.31
CA THR A 84 8.06 -8.89 15.31
C THR A 84 8.39 -7.90 16.43
N ALA A 85 8.68 -6.64 16.09
CA ALA A 85 9.05 -5.61 17.07
C ALA A 85 7.88 -5.22 17.99
N MET A 86 6.65 -5.26 17.49
CA MET A 86 5.44 -4.95 18.26
C MET A 86 4.80 -6.18 18.90
N ASN A 87 5.32 -7.39 18.63
CA ASN A 87 4.72 -8.66 19.04
C ASN A 87 3.26 -8.82 18.59
N VAL A 88 2.96 -8.40 17.36
CA VAL A 88 1.64 -8.52 16.72
C VAL A 88 1.76 -9.23 15.38
N ASN A 89 0.65 -9.78 14.90
CA ASN A 89 0.63 -10.35 13.56
C ASN A 89 0.81 -9.24 12.50
N PRO A 90 1.80 -9.35 11.60
CA PRO A 90 2.03 -8.31 10.58
C PRO A 90 0.98 -8.27 9.47
N LEU A 91 0.19 -9.34 9.28
CA LEU A 91 -0.74 -9.45 8.16
C LEU A 91 -1.83 -8.38 8.14
N PRO A 92 -2.54 -8.06 9.25
CA PRO A 92 -3.52 -6.99 9.27
C PRO A 92 -2.93 -5.62 8.92
N LEU A 93 -1.73 -5.32 9.42
CA LEU A 93 -1.02 -4.08 9.11
C LEU A 93 -0.65 -4.02 7.62
N PHE A 94 -0.13 -5.11 7.08
CA PHE A 94 0.22 -5.23 5.67
C PHE A 94 -1.00 -5.11 4.75
N TYR A 95 -2.11 -5.77 5.07
CA TYR A 95 -3.36 -5.64 4.30
C TYR A 95 -3.91 -4.22 4.36
N ALA A 96 -3.94 -3.60 5.53
CA ALA A 96 -4.40 -2.22 5.68
C ALA A 96 -3.55 -1.25 4.86
N PHE A 97 -2.22 -1.40 4.88
CA PHE A 97 -1.30 -0.64 4.06
C PHE A 97 -1.61 -0.80 2.56
N ASN A 98 -1.82 -2.03 2.09
CA ASN A 98 -2.16 -2.27 0.69
C ASN A 98 -3.53 -1.70 0.30
N PHE A 99 -4.53 -1.75 1.19
CA PHE A 99 -5.80 -1.03 0.99
C PHE A 99 -5.57 0.48 0.86
N GLY A 100 -4.63 1.04 1.62
CA GLY A 100 -4.23 2.44 1.50
C GLY A 100 -3.54 2.75 0.17
N LEU A 101 -2.61 1.89 -0.28
CA LEU A 101 -1.91 2.04 -1.56
C LEU A 101 -2.83 2.01 -2.78
N ASP A 102 -3.98 1.34 -2.68
CA ASP A 102 -4.98 1.31 -3.76
C ASP A 102 -5.91 2.55 -3.76
N GLN A 103 -5.65 3.54 -2.91
CA GLN A 103 -6.45 4.77 -2.88
C GLN A 103 -5.80 5.86 -3.71
N TYR A 104 -6.36 6.08 -4.89
CA TYR A 104 -5.96 7.15 -5.79
C TYR A 104 -6.79 8.40 -5.49
N ILE A 105 -6.18 9.58 -5.59
CA ILE A 105 -6.85 10.88 -5.46
C ILE A 105 -6.73 11.65 -6.76
N PHE A 106 -5.58 11.58 -7.41
CA PHE A 106 -5.34 12.31 -8.65
C PHE A 106 -5.24 11.37 -9.87
N PRO A 107 -5.67 11.84 -11.04
CA PRO A 107 -5.65 11.04 -12.26
C PRO A 107 -4.26 10.51 -12.66
N TYR A 108 -3.18 11.23 -12.31
CA TYR A 108 -1.82 10.82 -12.67
C TYR A 108 -1.33 9.57 -11.93
N GLU A 109 -1.94 9.23 -10.80
CA GLU A 109 -1.55 8.08 -9.99
C GLU A 109 -1.87 6.74 -10.66
N ALA A 110 -2.84 6.74 -11.60
CA ALA A 110 -3.19 5.53 -12.34
C ALA A 110 -3.53 5.85 -13.81
N VAL A 111 -2.95 5.08 -14.72
CA VAL A 111 -3.05 5.28 -16.17
C VAL A 111 -4.50 5.36 -16.66
N TYR A 112 -5.40 4.54 -16.10
CA TYR A 112 -6.82 4.52 -16.51
C TYR A 112 -7.57 5.79 -16.09
N PHE A 113 -7.25 6.40 -14.94
CA PHE A 113 -7.82 7.70 -14.55
C PHE A 113 -7.24 8.83 -15.38
N LEU A 114 -5.94 8.76 -15.69
CA LEU A 114 -5.30 9.72 -16.60
C LEU A 114 -5.95 9.67 -17.99
N TYR A 115 -6.24 8.47 -18.50
CA TYR A 115 -6.94 8.30 -19.78
C TYR A 115 -8.35 8.94 -19.77
N ILE A 116 -9.13 8.71 -18.70
CA ILE A 116 -10.45 9.32 -18.54
C ILE A 116 -10.34 10.87 -18.51
N PHE A 117 -9.34 11.39 -17.82
CA PHE A 117 -9.11 12.83 -17.74
C PHE A 117 -8.72 13.43 -19.09
N ILE A 118 -7.80 12.80 -19.83
CA ILE A 118 -7.33 13.28 -21.15
C ILE A 118 -8.44 13.26 -22.20
N THR A 119 -9.43 12.36 -22.07
CA THR A 119 -10.58 12.34 -22.99
C THR A 119 -11.55 13.52 -22.82
N GLU A 120 -11.31 14.40 -21.85
CA GLU A 120 -12.08 15.60 -21.52
C GLU A 120 -13.58 15.38 -21.27
N ARG A 121 -13.98 14.11 -21.10
CA ARG A 121 -15.40 13.75 -20.87
C ARG A 121 -15.86 14.00 -19.43
N VAL A 122 -14.91 14.05 -18.49
CA VAL A 122 -15.19 14.24 -17.06
C VAL A 122 -14.31 15.32 -16.51
N LEU A 123 -14.90 16.26 -15.79
CA LEU A 123 -14.17 17.35 -15.14
C LEU A 123 -13.31 16.79 -14.00
N LEU A 124 -12.08 17.28 -13.87
CA LEU A 124 -11.12 16.89 -12.83
C LEU A 124 -11.75 16.86 -11.43
N ARG A 125 -12.53 17.87 -11.09
CA ARG A 125 -13.21 17.95 -9.78
C ARG A 125 -14.10 16.74 -9.48
N HIS A 126 -14.80 16.20 -10.48
CA HIS A 126 -15.65 15.03 -10.28
C HIS A 126 -14.84 13.76 -10.07
N ILE A 127 -13.73 13.62 -10.79
CA ILE A 127 -12.80 12.49 -10.61
C ILE A 127 -12.23 12.54 -9.20
N VAL A 128 -11.64 13.67 -8.80
CA VAL A 128 -11.04 13.84 -7.47
C VAL A 128 -12.07 13.65 -6.35
N THR A 129 -13.27 14.21 -6.50
CA THR A 129 -14.33 14.03 -5.49
C THR A 129 -14.74 12.58 -5.35
N ALA A 130 -14.95 11.86 -6.46
CA ALA A 130 -15.33 10.44 -6.46
C ALA A 130 -14.23 9.58 -5.81
N LEU A 131 -12.97 9.84 -6.14
CA LEU A 131 -11.83 9.11 -5.58
C LEU A 131 -11.63 9.41 -4.09
N ALA A 132 -11.80 10.66 -3.65
CA ALA A 132 -11.75 11.03 -2.24
C ALA A 132 -12.87 10.37 -1.43
N ILE A 133 -14.10 10.31 -1.97
CA ILE A 133 -15.21 9.60 -1.33
C ILE A 133 -14.89 8.10 -1.25
N ARG A 134 -14.37 7.48 -2.32
CA ARG A 134 -13.93 6.07 -2.32
C ARG A 134 -12.91 5.83 -1.21
N MET A 135 -11.89 6.67 -1.08
CA MET A 135 -10.85 6.56 -0.04
C MET A 135 -11.47 6.57 1.36
N LEU A 136 -12.41 7.47 1.64
CA LEU A 136 -13.11 7.50 2.93
C LEU A 136 -13.94 6.25 3.18
N ILE A 137 -14.68 5.79 2.17
CA ILE A 137 -15.49 4.55 2.27
C ILE A 137 -14.60 3.35 2.57
N VAL A 138 -13.46 3.21 1.87
CA VAL A 138 -12.52 2.10 2.13
C VAL A 138 -11.88 2.22 3.50
N GLY A 139 -11.52 3.43 3.95
CA GLY A 139 -11.05 3.65 5.32
C GLY A 139 -12.07 3.21 6.39
N ILE A 140 -13.34 3.58 6.21
CA ILE A 140 -14.44 3.12 7.08
C ILE A 140 -14.60 1.60 7.01
N PHE A 141 -14.54 1.02 5.80
CA PHE A 141 -14.60 -0.44 5.61
C PHE A 141 -13.48 -1.15 6.38
N VAL A 142 -12.25 -0.66 6.34
CA VAL A 142 -11.13 -1.25 7.08
C VAL A 142 -11.41 -1.27 8.56
N VAL A 143 -11.89 -0.16 9.13
CA VAL A 143 -12.14 -0.05 10.57
C VAL A 143 -13.39 -0.86 11.01
N VAL A 144 -14.48 -0.78 10.25
CA VAL A 144 -15.78 -1.30 10.67
C VAL A 144 -15.97 -2.78 10.30
N LEU A 145 -15.36 -3.23 9.22
CA LEU A 145 -15.52 -4.60 8.73
C LEU A 145 -14.22 -5.41 8.79
N ALA A 146 -13.12 -4.90 8.28
CA ALA A 146 -11.88 -5.68 8.19
C ALA A 146 -11.27 -5.95 9.59
N VAL A 147 -11.19 -4.95 10.46
CA VAL A 147 -10.64 -5.11 11.81
C VAL A 147 -11.48 -6.10 12.65
N PRO A 148 -12.82 -5.98 12.77
CA PRO A 148 -13.61 -6.98 13.49
C PRO A 148 -13.53 -8.38 12.88
N TYR A 149 -13.45 -8.49 11.55
CA TYR A 149 -13.28 -9.77 10.89
C TYR A 149 -11.91 -10.40 11.24
N TRP A 150 -10.82 -9.64 11.20
CA TRP A 150 -9.49 -10.13 11.56
C TRP A 150 -9.41 -10.55 13.04
N ASN A 151 -10.05 -9.81 13.93
CA ASN A 151 -10.20 -10.22 15.33
C ASN A 151 -10.99 -11.53 15.46
N GLY A 152 -12.08 -11.68 14.71
CA GLY A 152 -12.94 -12.87 14.76
C GLY A 152 -12.27 -14.16 14.29
N ILE A 153 -11.29 -14.06 13.38
CA ILE A 153 -10.51 -15.19 12.87
C ILE A 153 -9.16 -15.39 13.59
N GLY A 154 -8.87 -14.58 14.61
CA GLY A 154 -7.65 -14.68 15.42
C GLY A 154 -6.38 -14.18 14.72
N LEU A 155 -6.50 -13.23 13.79
CA LEU A 155 -5.37 -12.55 13.16
C LEU A 155 -4.86 -11.34 13.96
N MET A 156 -5.69 -10.81 14.87
CA MET A 156 -5.39 -9.70 15.78
C MET A 156 -5.62 -10.14 17.21
#